data_fb977204f4bee18a8e3cd4cb364decf0
#
_entry.id   fb977204f4bee18a8e3cd4cb364decf0
#
_cell.length_a   1.000
_cell.length_b   1.000
_cell.length_c   1.000
_cell.angle_alpha   90.00
_cell.angle_beta   90.00
_cell.angle_gamma   90.00
#
_symmetry.space_group_name_H-M   'P 1'
#
loop_
_entity.id
_entity.type
_entity.pdbx_description
1 polymer ?
#
loop_
_entity_poly.entity_id
_entity_poly.type
_entity_poly.pdbx_seq_one_letter_code
_entity_poly.pdbx_strand_id
1 'polypeptide(L)'
;MKRTYTTYGGDRPLYTQPPIQVVGGFTLDPTQENLAVGAVIPFGTLAHVDETSRLAKLIKTARIVAIDGSNAKKVTLEGDEFSKPLFVVGDLVASNLTAAASSCPTISASAKTEDGVQVTLSKAISGLAVGDMLIEVVADTAQGATGVLLVAEPNAITIGEGAPCAEVKEELADTGIDVTRDSGSGEIYARRVPPVPASYMEGARLKGTNVLYTNSL
;
A
#
# COMPACT_ATOMS: atom_id res chain seq x y z
N MET A 1 23.33 8.86 28.67
CA MET A 1 23.02 7.87 27.63
C MET A 1 23.14 8.56 26.27
N LYS A 2 24.16 8.24 25.47
CA LYS A 2 24.38 8.91 24.19
C LYS A 2 23.46 8.24 23.16
N ARG A 3 22.40 8.92 22.69
CA ARG A 3 21.61 8.45 21.54
C ARG A 3 22.48 8.62 20.29
N THR A 4 22.90 7.52 19.72
CA THR A 4 23.53 7.51 18.41
C THR A 4 22.39 7.57 17.38
N TYR A 5 22.15 8.73 16.80
CA TYR A 5 21.31 8.82 15.61
C TYR A 5 22.14 8.31 14.44
N THR A 6 21.79 7.15 13.94
CA THR A 6 22.33 6.69 12.67
C THR A 6 21.56 7.44 11.59
N THR A 7 22.18 8.50 11.05
CA THR A 7 21.61 9.26 9.94
C THR A 7 21.82 8.44 8.68
N TYR A 8 20.87 7.61 8.32
CA TYR A 8 20.80 7.07 6.97
C TYR A 8 20.24 8.17 6.07
N GLY A 9 21.10 8.74 5.24
CA GLY A 9 20.77 9.53 4.06
C GLY A 9 19.70 10.62 4.20
N GLY A 10 19.80 11.47 5.21
CA GLY A 10 18.90 12.61 5.39
C GLY A 10 17.54 12.24 6.00
N ASP A 11 17.04 13.14 6.83
CA ASP A 11 15.67 13.08 7.32
C ASP A 11 14.71 12.99 6.14
N ARG A 12 13.99 11.89 6.02
CA ARG A 12 12.93 11.72 5.00
C ARG A 12 11.57 11.94 5.67
N PRO A 13 11.12 13.19 5.83
CA PRO A 13 9.81 13.45 6.40
C PRO A 13 8.72 12.84 5.49
N LEU A 14 7.76 12.16 6.08
CA LEU A 14 6.65 11.53 5.37
C LEU A 14 5.48 12.50 5.18
N TYR A 15 5.48 13.57 5.94
CA TYR A 15 4.45 14.61 5.96
C TYR A 15 5.07 15.97 6.30
N THR A 16 4.40 17.06 5.97
CA THR A 16 4.83 18.43 6.31
C THR A 16 4.50 18.77 7.76
N GLN A 17 3.38 18.23 8.27
CA GLN A 17 2.96 18.31 9.68
C GLN A 17 2.30 16.99 10.07
N PRO A 18 2.36 16.57 11.36
CA PRO A 18 1.74 15.33 11.81
C PRO A 18 0.24 15.30 11.50
N PRO A 19 -0.25 14.23 10.86
CA PRO A 19 -1.68 14.07 10.58
C PRO A 19 -2.48 13.83 11.86
N ILE A 20 -3.78 14.09 11.79
CA ILE A 20 -4.69 13.89 12.91
C ILE A 20 -5.06 12.41 13.01
N GLN A 21 -4.67 11.78 14.10
CA GLN A 21 -4.99 10.38 14.37
C GLN A 21 -6.47 10.18 14.68
N VAL A 22 -7.09 9.15 14.13
CA VAL A 22 -8.42 8.70 14.56
C VAL A 22 -8.31 8.04 15.92
N VAL A 23 -9.01 8.62 16.92
CA VAL A 23 -8.90 8.19 18.31
C VAL A 23 -9.37 6.75 18.50
N GLY A 24 -8.63 6.01 19.32
CA GLY A 24 -8.98 4.66 19.78
C GLY A 24 -8.38 3.50 18.97
N GLY A 25 -7.56 3.79 17.95
CA GLY A 25 -6.88 2.76 17.14
C GLY A 25 -7.84 1.79 16.42
N PHE A 26 -7.29 0.93 15.59
CA PHE A 26 -8.00 -0.15 14.89
C PHE A 26 -7.19 -1.42 15.00
N THR A 27 -7.83 -2.57 14.79
CA THR A 27 -7.14 -3.85 14.60
C THR A 27 -7.36 -4.32 13.17
N LEU A 28 -6.42 -5.12 12.64
CA LEU A 28 -6.61 -5.70 11.32
C LEU A 28 -7.81 -6.64 11.32
N ASP A 29 -8.59 -6.58 10.24
CA ASP A 29 -9.72 -7.49 10.03
C ASP A 29 -9.20 -8.93 9.92
N PRO A 30 -9.60 -9.84 10.82
CA PRO A 30 -9.16 -11.24 10.78
C PRO A 30 -9.58 -11.99 9.51
N THR A 31 -10.54 -11.45 8.75
CA THR A 31 -10.96 -12.01 7.46
C THR A 31 -10.09 -11.54 6.28
N GLN A 32 -9.13 -10.63 6.51
CA GLN A 32 -8.22 -10.22 5.46
C GLN A 32 -7.24 -11.36 5.19
N GLU A 33 -7.26 -11.85 3.97
CA GLU A 33 -6.33 -12.87 3.49
C GLU A 33 -5.02 -12.24 3.00
N ASN A 34 -3.99 -13.07 2.84
CA ASN A 34 -2.75 -12.72 2.16
C ASN A 34 -1.94 -11.57 2.80
N LEU A 35 -1.85 -11.52 4.14
CA LEU A 35 -0.86 -10.74 4.86
C LEU A 35 0.18 -11.66 5.48
N ALA A 36 1.46 -11.37 5.23
CA ALA A 36 2.53 -12.17 5.81
C ALA A 36 2.77 -11.78 7.28
N VAL A 37 2.84 -12.76 8.17
CA VAL A 37 3.28 -12.56 9.56
C VAL A 37 4.68 -11.95 9.58
N GLY A 38 4.91 -10.95 10.42
CA GLY A 38 6.15 -10.19 10.48
C GLY A 38 6.31 -9.14 9.37
N ALA A 39 5.31 -8.98 8.50
CA ALA A 39 5.33 -7.90 7.52
C ALA A 39 5.17 -6.54 8.22
N VAL A 40 6.00 -5.59 7.83
CA VAL A 40 5.96 -4.23 8.35
C VAL A 40 5.01 -3.40 7.52
N ILE A 41 4.01 -2.82 8.16
CA ILE A 41 3.01 -1.96 7.51
C ILE A 41 3.61 -0.56 7.34
N PRO A 42 3.80 -0.07 6.09
CA PRO A 42 4.34 1.25 5.84
C PRO A 42 3.39 2.37 6.25
N PHE A 43 3.94 3.54 6.59
CA PHE A 43 3.17 4.78 6.70
C PHE A 43 2.50 5.10 5.36
N GLY A 44 1.24 5.57 5.40
CA GLY A 44 0.50 5.94 4.20
C GLY A 44 -0.09 4.78 3.42
N THR A 45 -0.03 3.54 3.95
CA THR A 45 -0.75 2.42 3.35
C THR A 45 -2.25 2.72 3.34
N LEU A 46 -2.88 2.54 2.20
CA LEU A 46 -4.33 2.71 2.09
C LEU A 46 -5.06 1.71 2.99
N ALA A 47 -6.07 2.18 3.67
CA ALA A 47 -6.89 1.36 4.57
C ALA A 47 -8.37 1.66 4.39
N HIS A 48 -9.18 0.63 4.55
CA HIS A 48 -10.60 0.75 4.81
C HIS A 48 -10.84 0.48 6.29
N VAL A 49 -11.42 1.44 7.00
CA VAL A 49 -11.71 1.29 8.43
C VAL A 49 -13.21 1.40 8.68
N ASP A 50 -13.70 0.53 9.53
CA ASP A 50 -15.06 0.57 10.07
C ASP A 50 -14.99 0.99 11.54
N GLU A 51 -15.55 2.15 11.83
CA GLU A 51 -15.56 2.71 13.19
C GLU A 51 -16.47 1.94 14.15
N THR A 52 -17.46 1.20 13.65
CA THR A 52 -18.38 0.43 14.48
C THR A 52 -17.72 -0.83 15.00
N SER A 53 -17.09 -1.60 14.12
CA SER A 53 -16.37 -2.83 14.47
C SER A 53 -14.94 -2.60 14.94
N ARG A 54 -14.38 -1.42 14.69
CA ARG A 54 -12.96 -1.04 14.91
C ARG A 54 -11.98 -1.92 14.13
N LEU A 55 -12.43 -2.45 12.99
CA LEU A 55 -11.63 -3.26 12.10
C LEU A 55 -11.10 -2.44 10.93
N ALA A 56 -9.94 -2.85 10.43
CA ALA A 56 -9.29 -2.25 9.29
C ALA A 56 -8.82 -3.30 8.29
N LYS A 57 -9.04 -3.04 7.00
CA LYS A 57 -8.46 -3.78 5.87
C LYS A 57 -7.41 -2.93 5.19
N LEU A 58 -6.24 -3.49 4.97
CA LEU A 58 -5.17 -2.83 4.21
C LEU A 58 -5.36 -3.08 2.72
N ILE A 59 -5.00 -2.09 1.91
CA ILE A 59 -5.03 -2.17 0.45
C ILE A 59 -3.60 -2.05 -0.03
N LYS A 60 -3.08 -3.10 -0.68
CA LYS A 60 -1.69 -3.19 -1.10
C LYS A 60 -1.49 -2.46 -2.42
N THR A 61 -0.59 -1.51 -2.41
CA THR A 61 -0.12 -0.80 -3.61
C THR A 61 1.39 -0.62 -3.54
N ALA A 62 2.07 -0.62 -4.66
CA ALA A 62 3.50 -0.30 -4.73
C ALA A 62 3.87 0.27 -6.10
N ARG A 63 4.92 1.10 -6.16
CA ARG A 63 5.49 1.58 -7.43
C ARG A 63 6.40 0.52 -8.03
N ILE A 64 6.44 0.50 -9.34
CA ILE A 64 7.34 -0.34 -10.12
C ILE A 64 8.61 0.46 -10.39
N VAL A 65 9.74 -0.05 -9.92
CA VAL A 65 11.07 0.59 -10.11
C VAL A 65 11.89 -0.07 -11.20
N ALA A 66 11.64 -1.35 -11.50
CA ALA A 66 12.28 -2.04 -12.61
C ALA A 66 11.41 -3.16 -13.18
N ILE A 67 11.60 -3.45 -14.45
CA ILE A 67 11.02 -4.62 -15.15
C ILE A 67 12.17 -5.36 -15.80
N ASP A 68 12.25 -6.68 -15.64
CA ASP A 68 13.31 -7.49 -16.24
C ASP A 68 13.16 -7.48 -17.77
N GLY A 69 14.18 -6.97 -18.46
CA GLY A 69 14.16 -6.86 -19.93
C GLY A 69 14.13 -8.20 -20.66
N SER A 70 14.54 -9.29 -19.99
CA SER A 70 14.49 -10.65 -20.54
C SER A 70 13.19 -11.38 -20.17
N ASN A 71 12.48 -10.93 -19.14
CA ASN A 71 11.26 -11.57 -18.66
C ASN A 71 10.29 -10.54 -18.06
N ALA A 72 9.40 -10.02 -18.87
CA ALA A 72 8.40 -9.03 -18.47
C ALA A 72 7.42 -9.48 -17.36
N LYS A 73 7.50 -10.74 -16.91
CA LYS A 73 6.78 -11.22 -15.72
C LYS A 73 7.49 -10.88 -14.41
N LYS A 74 8.78 -10.55 -14.45
CA LYS A 74 9.55 -10.16 -13.28
C LYS A 74 9.55 -8.66 -13.13
N VAL A 75 8.95 -8.19 -12.06
CA VAL A 75 8.74 -6.78 -11.76
C VAL A 75 9.33 -6.48 -10.39
N THR A 76 10.17 -5.47 -10.30
CA THR A 76 10.71 -5.00 -9.01
C THR A 76 9.86 -3.85 -8.50
N LEU A 77 9.35 -4.03 -7.30
CA LEU A 77 8.55 -3.05 -6.58
C LEU A 77 9.46 -2.20 -5.70
N GLU A 78 9.16 -0.91 -5.61
CA GLU A 78 9.83 0.01 -4.69
C GLU A 78 9.74 -0.56 -3.26
N GLY A 79 10.89 -0.62 -2.60
CA GLY A 79 10.95 -1.07 -1.23
C GLY A 79 12.30 -0.70 -0.64
N ASP A 80 12.28 0.10 0.41
CA ASP A 80 13.45 0.45 1.20
C ASP A 80 13.33 -0.11 2.63
N GLU A 81 14.19 0.31 3.53
CA GLU A 81 14.13 -0.11 4.93
C GLU A 81 12.87 0.40 5.66
N PHE A 82 12.21 1.43 5.14
CA PHE A 82 11.05 2.09 5.73
C PHE A 82 9.73 1.69 5.07
N SER A 83 9.73 1.46 3.76
CA SER A 83 8.54 1.13 2.99
C SER A 83 8.75 -0.17 2.23
N LYS A 84 8.13 -1.26 2.70
CA LYS A 84 8.19 -2.57 2.07
C LYS A 84 6.83 -2.91 1.48
N PRO A 85 6.78 -3.37 0.22
CA PRO A 85 5.52 -3.84 -0.36
C PRO A 85 4.94 -4.98 0.46
N LEU A 86 3.63 -4.93 0.72
CA LEU A 86 2.90 -5.95 1.49
C LEU A 86 2.46 -7.15 0.63
N PHE A 87 2.85 -7.18 -0.64
CA PHE A 87 2.46 -8.23 -1.58
C PHE A 87 3.03 -9.58 -1.21
N VAL A 88 2.18 -10.61 -1.34
CA VAL A 88 2.55 -12.01 -1.11
C VAL A 88 2.21 -12.88 -2.33
N VAL A 89 2.74 -14.09 -2.34
CA VAL A 89 2.38 -15.10 -3.36
C VAL A 89 0.90 -15.44 -3.25
N GLY A 90 0.21 -15.42 -4.38
CA GLY A 90 -1.23 -15.64 -4.48
C GLY A 90 -2.03 -14.36 -4.72
N ASP A 91 -1.50 -13.18 -4.39
CA ASP A 91 -2.20 -11.92 -4.65
C ASP A 91 -2.53 -11.76 -6.13
N LEU A 92 -3.78 -11.45 -6.44
CA LEU A 92 -4.22 -11.01 -7.76
C LEU A 92 -3.87 -9.53 -7.91
N VAL A 93 -3.20 -9.17 -9.01
CA VAL A 93 -2.69 -7.80 -9.17
C VAL A 93 -3.02 -7.21 -10.53
N ALA A 94 -3.15 -5.89 -10.55
CA ALA A 94 -3.37 -5.10 -11.75
C ALA A 94 -2.52 -3.83 -11.74
N SER A 95 -2.34 -3.20 -12.89
CA SER A 95 -1.73 -1.85 -12.99
C SER A 95 -2.79 -0.74 -12.89
N ASN A 96 -4.05 -1.07 -13.09
CA ASN A 96 -5.18 -0.14 -12.97
C ASN A 96 -6.48 -0.91 -12.70
N LEU A 97 -7.53 -0.19 -12.32
CA LEU A 97 -8.83 -0.77 -11.97
C LEU A 97 -9.80 -0.90 -13.16
N THR A 98 -9.35 -0.57 -14.37
CA THR A 98 -10.13 -0.79 -15.61
C THR A 98 -9.80 -2.12 -16.29
N ALA A 99 -8.87 -2.88 -15.73
CA ALA A 99 -8.45 -4.17 -16.25
C ALA A 99 -9.57 -5.22 -16.14
N ALA A 100 -9.65 -6.12 -17.09
CA ALA A 100 -10.51 -7.30 -16.95
C ALA A 100 -9.84 -8.30 -15.97
N ALA A 101 -10.62 -8.91 -15.09
CA ALA A 101 -10.11 -9.88 -14.10
C ALA A 101 -9.33 -11.03 -14.76
N SER A 102 -9.80 -11.50 -15.93
CA SER A 102 -9.13 -12.53 -16.72
C SER A 102 -7.75 -12.10 -17.24
N SER A 103 -7.45 -10.80 -17.32
CA SER A 103 -6.15 -10.26 -17.74
C SER A 103 -5.20 -10.03 -16.56
N CYS A 104 -5.67 -10.04 -15.33
CA CYS A 104 -4.85 -9.82 -14.14
C CYS A 104 -4.05 -11.07 -13.79
N PRO A 105 -2.73 -10.94 -13.58
CA PRO A 105 -1.90 -12.05 -13.08
C PRO A 105 -2.02 -12.20 -11.57
N THR A 106 -1.63 -13.39 -11.09
CA THR A 106 -1.30 -13.61 -9.69
C THR A 106 0.21 -13.55 -9.49
N ILE A 107 0.64 -13.20 -8.28
CA ILE A 107 2.04 -13.28 -7.89
C ILE A 107 2.38 -14.76 -7.63
N SER A 108 3.36 -15.27 -8.35
CA SER A 108 3.80 -16.68 -8.24
C SER A 108 5.08 -16.85 -7.40
N ALA A 109 5.89 -15.79 -7.28
CA ALA A 109 7.08 -15.78 -6.42
C ALA A 109 7.42 -14.35 -6.00
N SER A 110 8.11 -14.22 -4.87
CA SER A 110 8.63 -12.96 -4.36
C SER A 110 10.04 -13.16 -3.80
N ALA A 111 10.94 -12.24 -4.08
CA ALA A 111 12.32 -12.25 -3.59
C ALA A 111 12.79 -10.83 -3.28
N LYS A 112 13.59 -10.67 -2.20
CA LYS A 112 14.25 -9.39 -1.90
C LYS A 112 15.37 -9.14 -2.89
N THR A 113 15.53 -7.89 -3.31
CA THR A 113 16.64 -7.39 -4.13
C THR A 113 17.25 -6.15 -3.45
N GLU A 114 18.35 -5.64 -4.00
CA GLU A 114 18.97 -4.39 -3.51
C GLU A 114 18.02 -3.19 -3.69
N ASP A 115 17.25 -3.16 -4.77
CA ASP A 115 16.36 -2.06 -5.15
C ASP A 115 14.94 -2.20 -4.62
N GLY A 116 14.64 -3.28 -3.87
CA GLY A 116 13.29 -3.50 -3.35
C GLY A 116 12.87 -4.97 -3.29
N VAL A 117 11.66 -5.25 -3.75
CA VAL A 117 11.10 -6.60 -3.78
C VAL A 117 10.76 -6.98 -5.23
N GLN A 118 11.45 -7.97 -5.77
CA GLN A 118 11.11 -8.53 -7.07
C GLN A 118 9.99 -9.55 -6.94
N VAL A 119 8.89 -9.31 -7.62
CA VAL A 119 7.77 -10.25 -7.75
C VAL A 119 7.76 -10.88 -9.13
N THR A 120 7.40 -12.16 -9.20
CA THR A 120 7.18 -12.87 -10.46
C THR A 120 5.69 -13.05 -10.68
N LEU A 121 5.19 -12.54 -11.77
CA LEU A 121 3.79 -12.63 -12.17
C LEU A 121 3.52 -13.92 -12.96
N SER A 122 2.35 -14.50 -12.81
CA SER A 122 1.92 -15.68 -13.60
C SER A 122 1.86 -15.37 -15.11
N LYS A 123 1.56 -14.14 -15.47
CA LYS A 123 1.61 -13.60 -16.85
C LYS A 123 2.05 -12.13 -16.83
N ALA A 124 2.63 -11.64 -17.92
CA ALA A 124 2.99 -10.24 -18.05
C ALA A 124 1.73 -9.35 -18.15
N ILE A 125 1.78 -8.17 -17.56
CA ILE A 125 0.77 -7.14 -17.73
C ILE A 125 1.15 -6.33 -18.98
N SER A 126 0.25 -6.23 -19.94
CA SER A 126 0.51 -5.49 -21.18
C SER A 126 0.60 -4.00 -20.92
N GLY A 127 1.62 -3.36 -21.50
CA GLY A 127 1.82 -1.91 -21.37
C GLY A 127 2.37 -1.44 -20.03
N LEU A 128 2.78 -2.37 -19.14
CA LEU A 128 3.38 -2.03 -17.86
C LEU A 128 4.72 -1.32 -18.06
N ALA A 129 4.94 -0.23 -17.35
CA ALA A 129 6.15 0.57 -17.42
C ALA A 129 6.75 0.84 -16.03
N VAL A 130 8.02 1.20 -15.99
CA VAL A 130 8.66 1.72 -14.79
C VAL A 130 8.00 3.04 -14.39
N GLY A 131 7.67 3.19 -13.11
CA GLY A 131 6.90 4.31 -12.58
C GLY A 131 5.40 4.03 -12.44
N ASP A 132 4.88 2.99 -13.10
CA ASP A 132 3.50 2.53 -12.87
C ASP A 132 3.34 1.96 -11.46
N MET A 133 2.09 1.78 -11.04
CA MET A 133 1.81 1.09 -9.79
C MET A 133 1.31 -0.34 -10.03
N LEU A 134 1.60 -1.19 -9.08
CA LEU A 134 0.97 -2.49 -8.90
C LEU A 134 -0.05 -2.37 -7.76
N ILE A 135 -1.24 -2.92 -7.97
CA ILE A 135 -2.38 -2.81 -7.05
C ILE A 135 -2.91 -4.21 -6.78
N GLU A 136 -3.17 -4.55 -5.51
CA GLU A 136 -3.93 -5.74 -5.16
C GLU A 136 -5.40 -5.53 -5.54
N VAL A 137 -5.96 -6.50 -6.25
CA VAL A 137 -7.33 -6.45 -6.73
C VAL A 137 -8.07 -7.77 -6.47
N VAL A 138 -9.38 -7.69 -6.46
CA VAL A 138 -10.27 -8.86 -6.48
C VAL A 138 -11.13 -8.81 -7.73
N ALA A 139 -11.55 -9.97 -8.22
CA ALA A 139 -12.51 -10.01 -9.33
C ALA A 139 -13.83 -9.40 -8.88
N ASP A 140 -14.43 -8.56 -9.74
CA ASP A 140 -15.77 -8.06 -9.52
C ASP A 140 -16.76 -9.23 -9.66
N THR A 141 -17.50 -9.52 -8.60
CA THR A 141 -18.48 -10.61 -8.56
C THR A 141 -19.90 -10.17 -8.89
N ALA A 142 -20.13 -8.91 -9.25
CA ALA A 142 -21.43 -8.46 -9.70
C ALA A 142 -21.85 -9.20 -10.96
N GLN A 143 -23.14 -9.46 -11.09
CA GLN A 143 -23.68 -10.25 -12.22
C GLN A 143 -23.32 -9.59 -13.57
N GLY A 144 -22.57 -10.32 -14.39
CA GLY A 144 -22.10 -9.86 -15.70
C GLY A 144 -20.85 -8.98 -15.66
N ALA A 145 -20.29 -8.69 -14.50
CA ALA A 145 -19.04 -7.96 -14.36
C ALA A 145 -17.85 -8.82 -14.81
N THR A 146 -16.90 -8.19 -15.51
CA THR A 146 -15.63 -8.82 -15.92
C THR A 146 -14.41 -8.08 -15.40
N GLY A 147 -14.63 -7.00 -14.66
CA GLY A 147 -13.60 -6.10 -14.13
C GLY A 147 -12.98 -6.58 -12.84
N VAL A 148 -12.19 -5.70 -12.24
CA VAL A 148 -11.61 -5.87 -10.91
C VAL A 148 -11.94 -4.69 -10.02
N LEU A 149 -11.95 -4.94 -8.72
CA LEU A 149 -12.13 -3.94 -7.66
C LEU A 149 -10.94 -4.01 -6.70
N LEU A 150 -10.75 -2.97 -5.92
CA LEU A 150 -9.91 -3.08 -4.72
C LEU A 150 -10.54 -4.07 -3.73
N VAL A 151 -9.72 -4.62 -2.85
CA VAL A 151 -10.18 -5.50 -1.75
C VAL A 151 -11.17 -4.79 -0.82
N ALA A 152 -11.08 -3.46 -0.73
CA ALA A 152 -12.03 -2.58 -0.05
C ALA A 152 -11.88 -1.14 -0.58
N GLU A 153 -12.89 -0.29 -0.40
CA GLU A 153 -12.79 1.13 -0.73
C GLU A 153 -11.96 1.87 0.34
N PRO A 154 -10.83 2.51 -0.02
CA PRO A 154 -10.00 3.21 0.94
C PRO A 154 -10.73 4.44 1.50
N ASN A 155 -10.75 4.58 2.82
CA ASN A 155 -11.32 5.74 3.53
C ASN A 155 -10.38 6.30 4.61
N ALA A 156 -9.15 5.78 4.68
CA ALA A 156 -8.11 6.18 5.61
C ALA A 156 -6.73 5.79 5.07
N ILE A 157 -5.68 6.27 5.72
CA ILE A 157 -4.31 5.77 5.55
C ILE A 157 -3.72 5.40 6.91
N THR A 158 -2.78 4.47 6.93
CA THR A 158 -2.04 4.13 8.14
C THR A 158 -1.08 5.24 8.53
N ILE A 159 -0.91 5.46 9.82
CA ILE A 159 0.04 6.41 10.39
C ILE A 159 0.83 5.77 11.54
N GLY A 160 1.95 6.39 11.92
CA GLY A 160 2.78 5.98 13.04
C GLY A 160 3.80 7.05 13.36
N GLU A 161 4.56 6.86 14.43
CA GLU A 161 5.63 7.79 14.83
C GLU A 161 6.83 7.79 13.87
N GLY A 162 6.84 6.89 12.89
CA GLY A 162 7.89 6.73 11.88
C GLY A 162 7.39 5.96 10.67
N ALA A 163 8.31 5.60 9.77
CA ALA A 163 7.97 4.90 8.53
C ALA A 163 7.29 3.54 8.75
N PRO A 164 7.72 2.65 9.68
CA PRO A 164 6.94 1.49 10.06
C PRO A 164 5.84 1.90 11.04
N CYS A 165 4.58 1.61 10.70
CA CYS A 165 3.44 1.89 11.56
C CYS A 165 3.15 0.75 12.52
N ALA A 166 3.22 -0.48 12.03
CA ALA A 166 2.96 -1.69 12.80
C ALA A 166 3.65 -2.90 12.14
N GLU A 167 3.69 -4.02 12.85
CA GLU A 167 4.12 -5.32 12.33
C GLU A 167 2.95 -6.28 12.41
N VAL A 168 2.68 -7.01 11.32
CA VAL A 168 1.61 -7.99 11.23
C VAL A 168 1.92 -9.17 12.14
N LYS A 169 1.06 -9.40 13.13
CA LYS A 169 1.17 -10.50 14.09
C LYS A 169 0.59 -11.80 13.54
N GLU A 170 0.82 -12.89 14.25
CA GLU A 170 0.32 -14.22 13.87
C GLU A 170 -1.20 -14.23 13.76
N GLU A 171 -1.89 -13.59 14.71
CA GLU A 171 -3.30 -13.31 14.61
C GLU A 171 -3.54 -11.86 14.21
N LEU A 172 -4.25 -11.64 13.10
CA LEU A 172 -4.49 -10.29 12.57
C LEU A 172 -5.25 -9.41 13.58
N ALA A 173 -6.18 -9.99 14.34
CA ALA A 173 -6.91 -9.29 15.38
C ALA A 173 -6.01 -8.72 16.50
N ASP A 174 -4.80 -9.24 16.65
CA ASP A 174 -3.82 -8.74 17.63
C ASP A 174 -2.92 -7.62 17.04
N THR A 175 -3.05 -7.33 15.74
CA THR A 175 -2.30 -6.28 15.07
C THR A 175 -3.05 -4.97 15.17
N GLY A 176 -2.65 -4.14 16.14
CA GLY A 176 -3.15 -2.75 16.26
C GLY A 176 -2.51 -1.85 15.22
N ILE A 177 -3.30 -0.99 14.60
CA ILE A 177 -2.86 0.06 13.70
C ILE A 177 -3.51 1.39 14.01
N ASP A 178 -2.77 2.45 13.79
CA ASP A 178 -3.29 3.81 13.82
C ASP A 178 -3.52 4.31 12.40
N VAL A 179 -4.57 5.08 12.23
CA VAL A 179 -4.96 5.62 10.92
C VAL A 179 -5.33 7.09 11.01
N THR A 180 -5.28 7.75 9.86
CA THR A 180 -5.83 9.09 9.70
C THR A 180 -6.80 9.16 8.54
N ARG A 181 -7.76 10.07 8.66
CA ARG A 181 -8.65 10.55 7.59
C ARG A 181 -8.46 12.04 7.33
N ASP A 182 -7.54 12.66 8.07
CA ASP A 182 -7.31 14.10 8.02
C ASP A 182 -5.83 14.40 8.22
N SER A 183 -5.20 14.99 7.21
CA SER A 183 -3.82 15.48 7.32
C SER A 183 -3.69 16.78 8.12
N GLY A 184 -4.78 17.32 8.65
CA GLY A 184 -4.81 18.60 9.36
C GLY A 184 -4.41 19.76 8.45
N SER A 185 -3.48 20.57 8.93
CA SER A 185 -2.88 21.65 8.12
C SER A 185 -1.66 21.18 7.32
N GLY A 186 -1.31 19.89 7.40
CA GLY A 186 -0.17 19.31 6.70
C GLY A 186 -0.56 18.58 5.41
N GLU A 187 0.46 18.10 4.73
CA GLU A 187 0.38 17.34 3.49
C GLU A 187 1.23 16.07 3.61
N ILE A 188 0.82 15.01 2.97
CA ILE A 188 1.57 13.75 2.88
C ILE A 188 2.41 13.78 1.61
N TYR A 189 3.69 13.43 1.72
CA TYR A 189 4.58 13.36 0.55
C TYR A 189 4.24 12.12 -0.30
N ALA A 190 3.52 12.31 -1.39
CA ALA A 190 3.02 11.24 -2.27
C ALA A 190 4.13 10.30 -2.78
N ARG A 191 5.37 10.79 -2.92
CA ARG A 191 6.50 9.98 -3.41
C ARG A 191 7.15 9.12 -2.32
N ARG A 192 6.76 9.30 -1.06
CA ARG A 192 7.37 8.62 0.10
C ARG A 192 6.44 7.64 0.79
N VAL A 193 5.26 7.45 0.23
CA VAL A 193 4.23 6.54 0.73
C VAL A 193 3.75 5.65 -0.41
N PRO A 194 3.10 4.52 -0.12
CA PRO A 194 2.51 3.68 -1.16
C PRO A 194 1.60 4.50 -2.08
N PRO A 195 1.61 4.25 -3.40
CA PRO A 195 0.87 5.06 -4.37
C PRO A 195 -0.64 4.87 -4.20
N VAL A 196 -1.40 5.94 -4.49
CA VAL A 196 -2.86 5.93 -4.47
C VAL A 196 -3.38 5.83 -5.90
N PRO A 197 -4.28 4.87 -6.23
CA PRO A 197 -4.90 4.81 -7.55
C PRO A 197 -5.66 6.10 -7.88
N ALA A 198 -5.52 6.60 -9.11
CA ALA A 198 -6.12 7.87 -9.53
C ALA A 198 -7.65 7.92 -9.35
N SER A 199 -8.34 6.77 -9.47
CA SER A 199 -9.79 6.66 -9.25
C SER A 199 -10.23 6.95 -7.81
N TYR A 200 -9.30 6.87 -6.86
CA TYR A 200 -9.51 7.19 -5.44
C TYR A 200 -8.89 8.53 -5.02
N MET A 201 -8.47 9.33 -6.00
CA MET A 201 -8.05 10.70 -5.77
C MET A 201 -9.12 11.69 -6.22
N GLU A 202 -9.35 12.72 -5.41
CA GLU A 202 -10.15 13.89 -5.73
C GLU A 202 -9.25 15.13 -5.66
N GLY A 203 -8.76 15.57 -6.80
CA GLY A 203 -7.67 16.53 -6.87
C GLY A 203 -6.41 15.95 -6.19
N ALA A 204 -5.90 16.64 -5.19
CA ALA A 204 -4.75 16.20 -4.40
C ALA A 204 -5.14 15.41 -3.12
N ARG A 205 -6.41 15.04 -2.94
CA ARG A 205 -6.92 14.39 -1.73
C ARG A 205 -7.32 12.93 -1.98
N LEU A 206 -7.18 12.11 -0.96
CA LEU A 206 -7.84 10.81 -0.93
C LEU A 206 -9.35 11.03 -0.86
N LYS A 207 -10.08 10.50 -1.83
CA LYS A 207 -11.53 10.68 -1.99
C LYS A 207 -12.28 10.32 -0.69
N GLY A 208 -13.22 11.18 -0.32
CA GLY A 208 -14.02 11.01 0.90
C GLY A 208 -13.27 11.28 2.21
N THR A 209 -12.08 11.86 2.16
CA THR A 209 -11.26 12.20 3.33
C THR A 209 -10.67 13.61 3.22
N ASN A 210 -10.02 14.08 4.29
CA ASN A 210 -9.20 15.30 4.28
C ASN A 210 -7.69 15.01 4.19
N VAL A 211 -7.31 13.82 3.78
CA VAL A 211 -5.89 13.48 3.57
C VAL A 211 -5.40 14.13 2.28
N LEU A 212 -4.51 15.10 2.41
CA LEU A 212 -3.94 15.88 1.31
C LEU A 212 -2.55 15.37 0.96
N TYR A 213 -2.30 15.13 -0.31
CA TYR A 213 -1.00 14.71 -0.84
C TYR A 213 -0.32 15.85 -1.57
N THR A 214 1.01 15.89 -1.45
CA THR A 214 1.87 16.82 -2.19
C THR A 214 2.96 16.09 -2.94
N ASN A 215 3.32 16.60 -4.11
CA ASN A 215 4.48 16.14 -4.90
C ASN A 215 5.69 17.05 -4.71
N SER A 216 5.60 18.09 -3.88
CA SER A 216 6.75 18.92 -3.56
C SER A 216 7.87 18.10 -2.92
N LEU A 217 9.07 18.47 -3.21
CA LEU A 217 10.30 17.82 -2.76
C LEU A 217 10.66 18.27 -1.36
#